data_fc580ec92253a1c80e479840fcc2ef28
#
_entry.id   fc580ec92253a1c80e479840fcc2ef28
#
_cell.length_a   1.000
_cell.length_b   1.000
_cell.length_c   1.000
_cell.angle_alpha   90.00
_cell.angle_beta   90.00
_cell.angle_gamma   90.00
#
_symmetry.space_group_name_H-M   'P 1'
#
loop_
_entity.id
_entity.type
_entity.pdbx_description
1 polymer ?
#
loop_
_entity_poly.entity_id
_entity_poly.type
_entity_poly.pdbx_seq_one_letter_code
_entity_poly.pdbx_strand_id
1 'polypeptide(L)'
;PMWINNRIYFISDHDGISNIYSCLSSGRSLKQHTNHKEYYARNATTDGQKIIYHSGADIYIYDVKNDAYEKLEIDYKSSFVNRNRKFVSPLNYLEDISVNKDGSMVSYVSRGKSLCMGTWSGPIYQQGKKDGVRYQKTRFLNDNKKVVVVSDETGEEKLEIQFIKGNKKAKSFDLNVGRPY
;
A
#
# COMPACT_ATOMS: atom_id res chain seq x y z
N PRO A 1 14.57 24.83 -5.70
CA PRO A 1 13.98 25.80 -6.64
C PRO A 1 14.59 25.61 -8.03
N MET A 2 13.81 25.93 -9.06
CA MET A 2 14.19 25.80 -10.46
C MET A 2 13.90 27.11 -11.17
N TRP A 3 14.87 27.62 -11.93
CA TRP A 3 14.69 28.84 -12.70
C TRP A 3 14.34 28.50 -14.15
N ILE A 4 13.12 28.81 -14.57
CA ILE A 4 12.64 28.53 -15.91
C ILE A 4 12.03 29.81 -16.49
N ASN A 5 12.52 30.23 -17.64
CA ASN A 5 12.19 31.51 -18.23
C ASN A 5 12.39 32.66 -17.21
N ASN A 6 11.42 33.45 -16.91
CA ASN A 6 11.51 34.57 -15.92
C ASN A 6 10.84 34.21 -14.56
N ARG A 7 10.68 32.94 -14.24
CA ARG A 7 10.02 32.51 -13.01
C ARG A 7 10.86 31.51 -12.23
N ILE A 8 10.73 31.58 -10.92
CA ILE A 8 11.29 30.60 -9.99
C ILE A 8 10.20 29.59 -9.67
N TYR A 9 10.41 28.34 -10.04
CA TYR A 9 9.52 27.23 -9.69
C TYR A 9 10.04 26.52 -8.45
N PHE A 10 9.14 26.11 -7.56
CA PHE A 10 9.48 25.44 -6.30
C PHE A 10 8.30 24.60 -5.82
N ILE A 11 8.59 23.70 -4.91
CA ILE A 11 7.58 22.92 -4.18
C ILE A 11 7.29 23.65 -2.88
N SER A 12 6.01 23.79 -2.54
CA SER A 12 5.55 24.34 -1.27
C SER A 12 4.29 23.64 -0.79
N ASP A 13 4.17 23.49 0.50
CA ASP A 13 2.99 23.01 1.23
C ASP A 13 2.11 24.16 1.76
N HIS A 14 2.21 25.33 1.14
CA HIS A 14 1.53 26.57 1.51
C HIS A 14 0.03 26.38 1.81
N ASP A 15 -0.65 25.57 1.01
CA ASP A 15 -2.08 25.24 1.16
C ASP A 15 -2.32 23.85 1.79
N GLY A 16 -1.36 23.33 2.54
CA GLY A 16 -1.44 22.06 3.26
C GLY A 16 -0.68 20.91 2.59
N ILE A 17 -1.06 20.50 1.38
CA ILE A 17 -0.36 19.46 0.61
C ILE A 17 0.61 20.11 -0.36
N SER A 18 1.86 19.62 -0.40
CA SER A 18 2.88 20.16 -1.30
C SER A 18 2.47 20.06 -2.75
N ASN A 19 2.57 21.18 -3.44
CA ASN A 19 2.33 21.35 -4.87
C ASN A 19 3.47 22.16 -5.52
N ILE A 20 3.47 22.22 -6.85
CA ILE A 20 4.39 23.08 -7.60
C ILE A 20 3.82 24.50 -7.69
N TYR A 21 4.62 25.44 -7.27
CA TYR A 21 4.34 26.86 -7.33
C TYR A 21 5.42 27.56 -8.16
N SER A 22 5.13 28.79 -8.60
CA SER A 22 6.14 29.69 -9.12
C SER A 22 5.88 31.14 -8.71
N CYS A 23 6.96 31.93 -8.69
CA CYS A 23 6.89 33.37 -8.53
C CYS A 23 7.89 34.07 -9.48
N LEU A 24 7.76 35.38 -9.62
CA LEU A 24 8.78 36.19 -10.26
C LEU A 24 10.03 36.32 -9.37
N SER A 25 11.16 36.74 -9.93
CA SER A 25 12.40 36.98 -9.18
C SER A 25 12.26 38.03 -8.06
N SER A 26 11.26 38.88 -8.17
CA SER A 26 10.89 39.85 -7.13
C SER A 26 10.06 39.25 -5.98
N GLY A 27 9.73 37.96 -6.03
CA GLY A 27 8.82 37.30 -5.10
C GLY A 27 7.33 37.57 -5.35
N ARG A 28 7.00 38.40 -6.33
CA ARG A 28 5.60 38.71 -6.68
C ARG A 28 5.01 37.68 -7.64
N SER A 29 3.69 37.72 -7.83
CA SER A 29 2.94 36.87 -8.77
C SER A 29 3.11 35.37 -8.44
N LEU A 30 2.91 35.04 -7.18
CA LEU A 30 2.81 33.62 -6.75
C LEU A 30 1.68 32.96 -7.52
N LYS A 31 1.97 31.78 -8.08
CA LYS A 31 1.00 30.96 -8.82
C LYS A 31 1.20 29.50 -8.48
N GLN A 32 0.10 28.81 -8.22
CA GLN A 32 0.04 27.35 -8.08
C GLN A 32 -0.17 26.73 -9.46
N HIS A 33 0.53 25.62 -9.75
CA HIS A 33 0.50 24.92 -11.04
C HIS A 33 -0.05 23.51 -10.97
N THR A 34 0.04 22.87 -9.79
CA THR A 34 -0.50 21.52 -9.56
C THR A 34 -1.48 21.54 -8.39
N ASN A 35 -2.39 20.57 -8.34
CA ASN A 35 -3.43 20.52 -7.32
C ASN A 35 -3.58 19.10 -6.77
N HIS A 36 -2.49 18.57 -6.19
CA HIS A 36 -2.55 17.32 -5.44
C HIS A 36 -3.23 17.52 -4.09
N LYS A 37 -4.06 16.57 -3.68
CA LYS A 37 -4.85 16.64 -2.43
C LYS A 37 -4.56 15.51 -1.44
N GLU A 38 -3.89 14.45 -1.88
CA GLU A 38 -3.65 13.27 -1.05
C GLU A 38 -2.16 13.09 -0.73
N TYR A 39 -1.29 13.30 -1.71
CA TYR A 39 0.15 13.08 -1.58
C TYR A 39 0.94 14.31 -1.93
N TYR A 40 2.03 14.51 -1.21
CA TYR A 40 2.94 15.64 -1.41
C TYR A 40 3.73 15.49 -2.72
N ALA A 41 3.80 16.56 -3.51
CA ALA A 41 4.79 16.68 -4.57
C ALA A 41 6.21 16.72 -3.98
N ARG A 42 7.15 15.96 -4.53
CA ARG A 42 8.53 15.85 -4.03
C ARG A 42 9.53 15.67 -5.15
N ASN A 43 10.81 15.98 -4.85
CA ASN A 43 11.96 15.70 -5.70
C ASN A 43 11.82 16.22 -7.15
N ALA A 44 11.30 17.45 -7.29
CA ALA A 44 11.15 18.05 -8.59
C ALA A 44 12.52 18.38 -9.23
N THR A 45 12.63 18.06 -10.52
CA THR A 45 13.77 18.43 -11.38
C THR A 45 13.27 18.90 -12.74
N THR A 46 14.10 19.60 -13.49
CA THR A 46 13.70 20.24 -14.76
C THR A 46 14.79 20.17 -15.82
N ASP A 47 14.36 20.13 -17.08
CA ASP A 47 15.19 20.33 -18.27
C ASP A 47 15.10 21.78 -18.81
N GLY A 48 14.40 22.68 -18.10
CA GLY A 48 14.14 24.06 -18.50
C GLY A 48 12.83 24.27 -19.26
N GLN A 49 12.11 23.19 -19.63
CA GLN A 49 10.82 23.24 -20.32
C GLN A 49 9.74 22.48 -19.57
N LYS A 50 10.12 21.37 -18.96
CA LYS A 50 9.26 20.50 -18.18
C LYS A 50 9.82 20.32 -16.78
N ILE A 51 8.95 20.01 -15.84
CA ILE A 51 9.31 19.66 -14.48
C ILE A 51 8.81 18.23 -14.22
N ILE A 52 9.73 17.34 -13.89
CA ILE A 52 9.41 15.98 -13.45
C ILE A 52 9.46 15.94 -11.93
N TYR A 53 8.48 15.35 -11.32
CA TYR A 53 8.38 15.19 -9.87
C TYR A 53 7.58 13.92 -9.54
N HIS A 54 7.58 13.48 -8.30
CA HIS A 54 6.71 12.41 -7.86
C HIS A 54 5.71 12.87 -6.80
N SER A 55 4.53 12.24 -6.79
CA SER A 55 3.51 12.40 -5.76
C SER A 55 2.89 11.03 -5.48
N GLY A 56 2.91 10.64 -4.22
CA GLY A 56 2.62 9.25 -3.84
C GLY A 56 3.66 8.29 -4.41
N ALA A 57 3.20 7.25 -5.08
CA ALA A 57 4.05 6.26 -5.77
C ALA A 57 4.17 6.51 -7.27
N ASP A 58 3.64 7.63 -7.77
CA ASP A 58 3.56 7.94 -9.19
C ASP A 58 4.53 9.07 -9.57
N ILE A 59 4.94 9.06 -10.84
CA ILE A 59 5.75 10.12 -11.44
C ILE A 59 4.85 11.00 -12.31
N TYR A 60 5.04 12.30 -12.20
CA TYR A 60 4.30 13.31 -12.93
C TYR A 60 5.23 14.19 -13.76
N ILE A 61 4.70 14.67 -14.89
CA ILE A 61 5.34 15.67 -15.73
C ILE A 61 4.46 16.91 -15.76
N TYR A 62 5.02 18.05 -15.39
CA TYR A 62 4.41 19.36 -15.59
C TYR A 62 5.06 20.05 -16.78
N ASP A 63 4.27 20.45 -17.76
CA ASP A 63 4.68 21.19 -18.93
C ASP A 63 4.50 22.71 -18.68
N VAL A 64 5.63 23.41 -18.62
CA VAL A 64 5.65 24.86 -18.32
C VAL A 64 4.93 25.69 -19.38
N LYS A 65 5.00 25.28 -20.66
CA LYS A 65 4.40 26.01 -21.77
C LYS A 65 2.87 25.91 -21.76
N ASN A 66 2.37 24.72 -21.49
CA ASN A 66 0.94 24.43 -21.52
C ASN A 66 0.26 24.67 -20.16
N ASP A 67 1.05 24.89 -19.09
CA ASP A 67 0.59 25.03 -17.70
C ASP A 67 -0.31 23.84 -17.29
N ALA A 68 0.12 22.63 -17.63
CA ALA A 68 -0.62 21.41 -17.38
C ALA A 68 0.30 20.31 -16.85
N TYR A 69 -0.23 19.42 -16.03
CA TYR A 69 0.50 18.26 -15.55
C TYR A 69 -0.28 16.97 -15.79
N GLU A 70 0.46 15.91 -16.00
CA GLU A 70 -0.09 14.58 -16.21
C GLU A 70 0.74 13.53 -15.50
N LYS A 71 0.11 12.41 -15.16
CA LYS A 71 0.79 11.23 -14.66
C LYS A 71 1.53 10.55 -15.80
N LEU A 72 2.80 10.20 -15.56
CA LEU A 72 3.59 9.42 -16.50
C LEU A 72 3.22 7.95 -16.38
N GLU A 73 2.66 7.39 -17.46
CA GLU A 73 2.39 5.97 -17.55
C GLU A 73 3.68 5.23 -17.91
N ILE A 74 4.16 4.39 -16.98
CA ILE A 74 5.39 3.61 -17.15
C ILE A 74 5.04 2.14 -17.33
N ASP A 75 5.24 1.62 -18.53
CA ASP A 75 5.13 0.18 -18.81
C ASP A 75 6.41 -0.54 -18.35
N TYR A 76 6.45 -0.90 -17.07
CA TYR A 76 7.59 -1.62 -16.49
C TYR A 76 7.48 -3.11 -16.70
N LYS A 77 8.26 -3.64 -17.63
CA LYS A 77 8.38 -5.08 -17.92
C LYS A 77 9.50 -5.70 -17.08
N SER A 78 9.11 -6.51 -16.12
CA SER A 78 10.03 -7.26 -15.27
C SER A 78 9.74 -8.74 -15.35
N SER A 79 10.76 -9.57 -15.19
CA SER A 79 10.59 -11.02 -15.05
C SER A 79 9.89 -11.44 -13.75
N PHE A 80 9.69 -10.50 -12.82
CA PHE A 80 9.03 -10.70 -11.53
C PHE A 80 9.53 -11.94 -10.75
N VAL A 81 10.83 -12.23 -10.82
CA VAL A 81 11.44 -13.43 -10.22
C VAL A 81 11.09 -13.61 -8.73
N ASN A 82 10.86 -12.52 -8.01
CA ASN A 82 10.46 -12.57 -6.61
C ASN A 82 9.00 -13.03 -6.39
N ARG A 83 8.17 -13.00 -7.43
CA ARG A 83 6.79 -13.52 -7.42
C ARG A 83 6.72 -15.01 -7.77
N ASN A 84 7.80 -15.59 -8.29
CA ASN A 84 7.86 -17.01 -8.62
C ASN A 84 7.73 -17.87 -7.37
N ARG A 85 7.10 -19.04 -7.53
CA ARG A 85 7.05 -20.04 -6.45
C ARG A 85 8.45 -20.46 -6.05
N LYS A 86 8.71 -20.50 -4.77
CA LYS A 86 9.94 -21.03 -4.19
C LYS A 86 9.66 -21.68 -2.84
N PHE A 87 10.40 -22.73 -2.55
CA PHE A 87 10.40 -23.34 -1.23
C PHE A 87 11.23 -22.48 -0.28
N VAL A 88 10.68 -22.20 0.88
CA VAL A 88 11.36 -21.45 1.94
C VAL A 88 11.10 -22.11 3.27
N SER A 89 12.00 -21.95 4.23
CA SER A 89 11.73 -22.37 5.61
C SER A 89 10.68 -21.43 6.22
N PRO A 90 9.50 -21.92 6.61
CA PRO A 90 8.45 -21.08 7.18
C PRO A 90 8.88 -20.42 8.50
N LEU A 91 9.78 -21.06 9.26
CA LEU A 91 10.28 -20.53 10.55
C LEU A 91 11.03 -19.21 10.39
N ASN A 92 11.74 -19.03 9.29
CA ASN A 92 12.47 -17.78 9.02
C ASN A 92 11.55 -16.58 8.74
N TYR A 93 10.28 -16.83 8.50
CA TYR A 93 9.28 -15.83 8.13
C TYR A 93 8.03 -15.89 9.00
N LEU A 94 8.14 -16.55 10.16
CA LEU A 94 7.05 -16.66 11.11
C LEU A 94 6.81 -15.29 11.76
N GLU A 95 5.63 -14.74 11.56
CA GLU A 95 5.26 -13.40 12.05
C GLU A 95 4.32 -13.47 13.26
N ASP A 96 3.46 -14.48 13.31
CA ASP A 96 2.45 -14.61 14.35
C ASP A 96 1.96 -16.04 14.52
N ILE A 97 1.60 -16.43 15.74
CA ILE A 97 1.03 -17.74 16.09
C ILE A 97 -0.14 -17.55 17.06
N SER A 98 -1.17 -18.36 16.87
CA SER A 98 -2.29 -18.46 17.82
C SER A 98 -2.79 -19.90 17.89
N VAL A 99 -3.27 -20.28 19.05
CA VAL A 99 -3.89 -21.59 19.30
C VAL A 99 -5.36 -21.36 19.65
N ASN A 100 -6.25 -22.21 19.18
CA ASN A 100 -7.65 -22.13 19.54
C ASN A 100 -7.88 -22.59 20.99
N LYS A 101 -9.10 -22.33 21.51
CA LYS A 101 -9.43 -22.51 22.94
C LYS A 101 -9.21 -23.93 23.47
N ASP A 102 -9.44 -24.95 22.65
CA ASP A 102 -9.31 -26.37 23.04
C ASP A 102 -7.95 -26.98 22.66
N GLY A 103 -7.05 -26.20 22.09
CA GLY A 103 -5.72 -26.69 21.71
C GLY A 103 -5.68 -27.59 20.48
N SER A 104 -6.80 -27.80 19.80
CA SER A 104 -6.90 -28.71 18.66
C SER A 104 -6.39 -28.14 17.35
N MET A 105 -6.28 -26.82 17.25
CA MET A 105 -5.83 -26.12 16.04
C MET A 105 -4.86 -25.00 16.38
N VAL A 106 -3.90 -24.80 15.47
CA VAL A 106 -2.97 -23.68 15.47
C VAL A 106 -3.17 -22.85 14.20
N SER A 107 -3.10 -21.54 14.34
CA SER A 107 -2.96 -20.63 13.21
C SER A 107 -1.60 -19.95 13.26
N TYR A 108 -1.04 -19.66 12.11
CA TYR A 108 0.21 -18.92 11.99
C TYR A 108 0.23 -18.07 10.73
N VAL A 109 1.01 -17.00 10.78
CA VAL A 109 1.27 -16.13 9.64
C VAL A 109 2.73 -16.28 9.24
N SER A 110 2.94 -16.52 7.96
CA SER A 110 4.27 -16.58 7.37
C SER A 110 4.25 -15.98 5.98
N ARG A 111 5.15 -15.02 5.73
CA ARG A 111 5.25 -14.28 4.45
C ARG A 111 3.91 -13.69 3.98
N GLY A 112 3.16 -13.10 4.89
CA GLY A 112 1.87 -12.50 4.60
C GLY A 112 0.77 -13.51 4.23
N LYS A 113 0.95 -14.79 4.49
CA LYS A 113 -0.08 -15.83 4.33
C LYS A 113 -0.53 -16.32 5.70
N SER A 114 -1.84 -16.31 5.93
CA SER A 114 -2.46 -16.84 7.13
C SER A 114 -2.84 -18.30 6.89
N LEU A 115 -2.45 -19.17 7.78
CA LEU A 115 -2.61 -20.61 7.67
C LEU A 115 -3.17 -21.16 8.97
N CYS A 116 -4.10 -22.12 8.88
CA CYS A 116 -4.63 -22.87 10.03
C CYS A 116 -4.43 -24.37 9.81
N MET A 117 -4.07 -25.08 10.84
CA MET A 117 -3.91 -26.54 10.79
C MET A 117 -4.25 -27.19 12.14
N GLY A 118 -4.53 -28.49 12.12
CA GLY A 118 -4.64 -29.26 13.36
C GLY A 118 -3.31 -29.37 14.07
N THR A 119 -3.33 -29.36 15.40
CA THR A 119 -2.12 -29.43 16.23
C THR A 119 -1.40 -30.77 16.05
N TRP A 120 -2.14 -31.83 15.87
CA TRP A 120 -1.58 -33.21 15.75
C TRP A 120 -1.61 -33.76 14.33
N SER A 121 -2.68 -33.48 13.59
CA SER A 121 -2.87 -33.98 12.22
C SER A 121 -3.95 -33.20 11.50
N GLY A 122 -4.04 -33.37 10.19
CA GLY A 122 -5.07 -32.79 9.36
C GLY A 122 -4.52 -31.88 8.25
N PRO A 123 -5.40 -31.42 7.39
CA PRO A 123 -5.01 -30.55 6.28
C PRO A 123 -4.67 -29.14 6.76
N ILE A 124 -3.85 -28.46 5.96
CA ILE A 124 -3.54 -27.04 6.13
C ILE A 124 -4.59 -26.24 5.36
N TYR A 125 -5.22 -25.28 6.03
CA TYR A 125 -6.17 -24.34 5.44
C TYR A 125 -5.54 -22.97 5.30
N GLN A 126 -5.37 -22.50 4.08
CA GLN A 126 -4.93 -21.12 3.82
C GLN A 126 -6.15 -20.20 3.88
N GLN A 127 -6.02 -19.14 4.68
CA GLN A 127 -6.99 -18.06 4.76
C GLN A 127 -6.62 -16.99 3.74
N GLY A 128 -7.62 -16.55 2.96
CA GLY A 128 -7.37 -15.63 1.85
C GLY A 128 -6.54 -16.24 0.72
N LYS A 129 -7.10 -16.30 -0.46
CA LYS A 129 -6.48 -16.98 -1.63
C LYS A 129 -5.96 -15.99 -2.68
N LYS A 130 -6.26 -14.72 -2.52
CA LYS A 130 -5.90 -13.69 -3.50
C LYS A 130 -4.39 -13.44 -3.46
N ASP A 131 -3.75 -13.47 -4.62
CA ASP A 131 -2.34 -13.12 -4.72
C ASP A 131 -2.14 -11.61 -4.53
N GLY A 132 -0.99 -11.24 -3.94
CA GLY A 132 -0.65 -9.85 -3.65
C GLY A 132 -1.28 -9.29 -2.37
N VAL A 133 -2.20 -10.02 -1.74
CA VAL A 133 -2.79 -9.63 -0.45
C VAL A 133 -1.91 -10.17 0.69
N ARG A 134 -1.61 -9.28 1.64
CA ARG A 134 -0.90 -9.60 2.88
C ARG A 134 -1.88 -9.79 4.03
N TYR A 135 -1.74 -10.90 4.72
CA TYR A 135 -2.49 -11.23 5.93
C TYR A 135 -1.59 -11.17 7.15
N GLN A 136 -2.13 -10.66 8.26
CA GLN A 136 -1.41 -10.51 9.54
C GLN A 136 -2.33 -10.85 10.72
N LYS A 137 -1.75 -11.07 11.89
CA LYS A 137 -2.46 -11.14 13.19
C LYS A 137 -3.66 -12.09 13.20
N THR A 138 -3.44 -13.35 12.84
CA THR A 138 -4.52 -14.35 12.82
C THR A 138 -4.91 -14.78 14.23
N ARG A 139 -6.20 -14.71 14.56
CA ARG A 139 -6.76 -15.14 15.86
C ARG A 139 -8.02 -15.96 15.63
N PHE A 140 -8.16 -17.08 16.38
CA PHE A 140 -9.38 -17.87 16.36
C PHE A 140 -10.53 -17.13 17.03
N LEU A 141 -11.72 -17.28 16.48
CA LEU A 141 -12.95 -16.92 17.18
C LEU A 141 -13.39 -18.12 18.07
N ASN A 142 -14.22 -17.81 19.08
CA ASN A 142 -14.66 -18.78 20.09
C ASN A 142 -15.43 -19.99 19.49
N ASP A 143 -15.89 -19.89 18.25
CA ASP A 143 -16.61 -20.97 17.58
C ASP A 143 -15.69 -22.04 16.95
N ASN A 144 -14.37 -21.87 17.01
CA ASN A 144 -13.35 -22.73 16.39
C ASN A 144 -13.57 -22.98 14.88
N LYS A 145 -14.41 -22.18 14.22
CA LYS A 145 -14.75 -22.30 12.80
C LYS A 145 -14.27 -21.13 11.97
N LYS A 146 -13.93 -20.04 12.64
CA LYS A 146 -13.53 -18.79 12.01
C LYS A 146 -12.29 -18.22 12.67
N VAL A 147 -11.58 -17.42 11.90
CA VAL A 147 -10.47 -16.59 12.37
C VAL A 147 -10.74 -15.13 12.02
N VAL A 148 -10.26 -14.23 12.84
CA VAL A 148 -10.08 -12.83 12.48
C VAL A 148 -8.65 -12.61 12.02
N VAL A 149 -8.47 -11.87 10.93
CA VAL A 149 -7.18 -11.54 10.34
C VAL A 149 -7.15 -10.07 9.98
N VAL A 150 -5.96 -9.50 9.89
CA VAL A 150 -5.74 -8.20 9.27
C VAL A 150 -5.36 -8.42 7.80
N SER A 151 -6.01 -7.75 6.88
CA SER A 151 -5.80 -7.86 5.44
C SER A 151 -5.62 -6.48 4.81
N ASP A 152 -4.73 -6.37 3.81
CA ASP A 152 -4.52 -5.16 3.01
C ASP A 152 -5.20 -5.22 1.63
N GLU A 153 -6.17 -6.12 1.44
CA GLU A 153 -6.82 -6.36 0.14
C GLU A 153 -7.39 -5.10 -0.53
N THR A 154 -7.80 -4.13 0.25
CA THR A 154 -8.38 -2.87 -0.26
C THR A 154 -7.35 -1.74 -0.41
N GLY A 155 -6.06 -2.01 -0.19
CA GLY A 155 -4.98 -1.01 -0.14
C GLY A 155 -4.73 -0.45 1.25
N GLU A 156 -5.66 -0.65 2.18
CA GLU A 156 -5.55 -0.30 3.59
C GLU A 156 -5.77 -1.54 4.46
N GLU A 157 -5.12 -1.57 5.62
CA GLU A 157 -5.26 -2.67 6.56
C GLU A 157 -6.63 -2.67 7.22
N LYS A 158 -7.40 -3.74 7.03
CA LYS A 158 -8.73 -3.94 7.60
C LYS A 158 -8.85 -5.27 8.32
N LEU A 159 -9.74 -5.33 9.30
CA LEU A 159 -10.11 -6.58 9.94
C LEU A 159 -11.07 -7.38 9.08
N GLU A 160 -10.79 -8.66 8.93
CA GLU A 160 -11.65 -9.61 8.22
C GLU A 160 -11.94 -10.84 9.08
N ILE A 161 -13.18 -11.35 9.03
CA ILE A 161 -13.51 -12.67 9.52
C ILE A 161 -13.50 -13.64 8.35
N GLN A 162 -12.66 -14.67 8.44
CA GLN A 162 -12.53 -15.72 7.45
C GLN A 162 -12.99 -17.07 8.03
N PHE A 163 -13.59 -17.91 7.18
CA PHE A 163 -13.94 -19.27 7.57
C PHE A 163 -12.74 -20.20 7.38
N ILE A 164 -12.42 -21.01 8.38
CA ILE A 164 -11.28 -21.94 8.32
C ILE A 164 -11.51 -22.99 7.22
N LYS A 165 -12.72 -23.51 7.13
CA LYS A 165 -13.11 -24.54 6.16
C LYS A 165 -14.17 -24.02 5.19
N GLY A 166 -14.06 -24.47 3.95
CA GLY A 166 -15.04 -24.16 2.90
C GLY A 166 -14.74 -22.87 2.14
N ASN A 167 -15.60 -22.54 1.16
CA ASN A 167 -15.44 -21.38 0.26
C ASN A 167 -16.42 -20.24 0.62
N LYS A 168 -16.75 -20.08 1.91
CA LYS A 168 -17.62 -18.98 2.32
C LYS A 168 -16.88 -17.66 2.20
N LYS A 169 -17.59 -16.64 1.74
CA LYS A 169 -17.04 -15.30 1.56
C LYS A 169 -16.61 -14.71 2.91
N ALA A 170 -15.44 -14.09 2.95
CA ALA A 170 -14.96 -13.32 4.08
C ALA A 170 -15.90 -12.15 4.39
N LYS A 171 -15.92 -11.72 5.66
CA LYS A 171 -16.60 -10.50 6.08
C LYS A 171 -15.54 -9.48 6.52
N SER A 172 -15.41 -8.42 5.75
CA SER A 172 -14.53 -7.29 6.07
C SER A 172 -15.27 -6.25 6.91
N PHE A 173 -14.54 -5.56 7.79
CA PHE A 173 -15.03 -4.48 8.63
C PHE A 173 -14.35 -3.17 8.26
N ASP A 174 -15.14 -2.18 7.95
CA ASP A 174 -14.68 -0.82 7.75
C ASP A 174 -14.90 -0.04 9.06
N LEU A 175 -13.88 -0.02 9.90
CA LEU A 175 -13.98 0.54 11.25
C LEU A 175 -13.47 1.97 11.34
N ASN A 176 -12.84 2.48 10.29
CA ASN A 176 -12.20 3.81 10.25
C ASN A 176 -11.33 4.10 11.51
N VAL A 177 -10.54 3.11 11.93
CA VAL A 177 -9.71 3.17 13.15
C VAL A 177 -8.21 3.24 12.87
N GLY A 178 -7.81 3.53 11.64
CA GLY A 178 -6.42 3.45 11.22
C GLY A 178 -5.92 2.00 11.15
N ARG A 179 -4.66 1.75 11.48
CA ARG A 179 -4.07 0.41 11.40
C ARG A 179 -4.50 -0.45 12.57
N PRO A 180 -5.13 -1.62 12.35
CA PRO A 180 -5.38 -2.60 13.41
C PRO A 180 -4.08 -3.36 13.76
N TYR A 181 -3.84 -3.55 15.05
CA TYR A 181 -2.67 -4.26 15.60
C TYR A 181 -3.08 -5.53 16.35
#